data_9fa7dbdfaf300e47fce5f4b39b26863e
#
_entry.id   9fa7dbdfaf300e47fce5f4b39b26863e
#
_cell.length_a   1.000
_cell.length_b   1.000
_cell.length_c   1.000
_cell.angle_alpha   90.00
_cell.angle_beta   90.00
_cell.angle_gamma   90.00
#
_symmetry.space_group_name_H-M   'P 1'
#
loop_
_entity.id
_entity.type
_entity.pdbx_description
1 polymer ?
#
loop_
_entity_poly.entity_id
_entity_poly.type
_entity_poly.pdbx_seq_one_letter_code
_entity_poly.pdbx_strand_id
1 'polypeptide(L)'
;MVNELLGIQYNIAKANVTDRKVQNLASYININSLRAIHKTMDKNKASGIDKVTKEKYEQNLEENLENLVKRMRIGSYRPNPTRRVYIPKETKGKMRPLGISSYEDKLVESAIAQILEQIYEPKFYNESFGFRPNRNCHQAVREIIEMVQHRKTNYVVEADIRGFFDNV
;
A
#
# COMPACT_ATOMS: atom_id res chain seq x y z
N MET A 1 15.66 3.44 -8.44
CA MET A 1 14.90 3.14 -7.21
C MET A 1 15.57 3.70 -5.95
N VAL A 2 16.84 3.35 -5.64
CA VAL A 2 17.52 3.87 -4.43
C VAL A 2 17.59 5.39 -4.42
N ASN A 3 17.93 6.04 -5.53
CA ASN A 3 18.02 7.50 -5.61
C ASN A 3 16.65 8.22 -5.51
N GLU A 4 15.57 7.60 -5.96
CA GLU A 4 14.22 8.19 -5.87
C GLU A 4 13.66 8.08 -4.46
N LEU A 5 13.85 6.94 -3.79
CA LEU A 5 13.50 6.77 -2.38
C LEU A 5 14.30 7.71 -1.47
N LEU A 6 15.59 7.90 -1.75
CA LEU A 6 16.43 8.88 -1.05
C LEU A 6 15.90 10.31 -1.24
N GLY A 7 15.40 10.66 -2.42
CA GLY A 7 14.77 11.96 -2.69
C GLY A 7 13.51 12.16 -1.89
N ILE A 8 12.65 11.14 -1.74
CA ILE A 8 11.45 11.20 -0.90
C ILE A 8 11.85 11.36 0.57
N GLN A 9 12.78 10.56 1.07
CA GLN A 9 13.26 10.63 2.45
C GLN A 9 13.87 11.99 2.78
N TYR A 10 14.67 12.56 1.87
CA TYR A 10 15.21 13.90 2.04
C TYR A 10 14.13 14.97 2.16
N ASN A 11 13.11 14.92 1.30
CA ASN A 11 12.01 15.88 1.34
C ASN A 11 11.15 15.74 2.60
N ILE A 12 10.95 14.52 3.08
CA ILE A 12 10.26 14.25 4.35
C ILE A 12 11.06 14.78 5.52
N ALA A 13 12.35 14.49 5.58
CA ALA A 13 13.24 15.00 6.64
C ALA A 13 13.24 16.53 6.68
N LYS A 14 13.35 17.17 5.51
CA LYS A 14 13.27 18.63 5.39
C LYS A 14 11.93 19.19 5.82
N ALA A 15 10.81 18.54 5.45
CA ALA A 15 9.47 18.96 5.86
C ALA A 15 9.28 18.83 7.37
N ASN A 16 9.78 17.76 7.99
CA ASN A 16 9.70 17.54 9.43
C ASN A 16 10.48 18.59 10.23
N VAL A 17 11.65 19.02 9.74
CA VAL A 17 12.47 20.08 10.39
C VAL A 17 11.82 21.45 10.28
N THR A 18 11.09 21.72 9.18
CA THR A 18 10.53 23.06 8.89
C THR A 18 9.03 23.15 9.14
N ASP A 19 8.40 22.11 9.68
CA ASP A 19 6.93 21.98 9.83
C ASP A 19 6.16 22.25 8.52
N ARG A 20 6.79 21.94 7.40
CA ARG A 20 6.20 22.13 6.07
C ARG A 20 5.55 20.85 5.58
N LYS A 21 4.47 21.00 4.82
CA LYS A 21 3.85 19.87 4.13
C LYS A 21 4.78 19.31 3.05
N VAL A 22 4.87 17.99 2.95
CA VAL A 22 5.54 17.35 1.83
C VAL A 22 4.74 17.62 0.55
N GLN A 23 5.41 18.12 -0.48
CA GLN A 23 4.77 18.55 -1.73
C GLN A 23 5.31 17.77 -2.92
N ASN A 24 4.62 17.87 -4.05
CA ASN A 24 5.03 17.32 -5.34
C ASN A 24 5.23 15.79 -5.33
N LEU A 25 4.43 15.06 -4.54
CA LEU A 25 4.53 13.61 -4.41
C LEU A 25 4.26 12.88 -5.74
N ALA A 26 3.41 13.44 -6.59
CA ALA A 26 3.10 12.86 -7.90
C ALA A 26 4.33 12.74 -8.82
N SER A 27 5.36 13.56 -8.65
CA SER A 27 6.59 13.48 -9.46
C SER A 27 7.39 12.20 -9.24
N TYR A 28 7.21 11.54 -8.10
CA TYR A 28 7.84 10.26 -7.80
C TYR A 28 7.17 9.09 -8.53
N ILE A 29 5.96 9.27 -9.07
CA ILE A 29 5.31 8.28 -9.93
C ILE A 29 5.71 8.59 -11.37
N ASN A 30 6.75 7.93 -11.82
CA ASN A 30 7.34 8.10 -13.15
C ASN A 30 7.66 6.73 -13.78
N ILE A 31 8.08 6.73 -15.03
CA ILE A 31 8.35 5.50 -15.78
C ILE A 31 9.36 4.61 -15.04
N ASN A 32 10.39 5.19 -14.42
CA ASN A 32 11.43 4.42 -13.74
C ASN A 32 10.90 3.76 -12.46
N SER A 33 10.14 4.49 -11.65
CA SER A 33 9.52 3.95 -10.44
C SER A 33 8.51 2.85 -10.75
N LEU A 34 7.64 3.06 -11.74
CA LEU A 34 6.65 2.07 -12.18
C LEU A 34 7.30 0.82 -12.78
N ARG A 35 8.38 0.97 -13.58
CA ARG A 35 9.17 -0.15 -14.09
C ARG A 35 9.80 -0.97 -12.97
N ALA A 36 10.31 -0.29 -11.94
CA ALA A 36 10.88 -0.96 -10.78
C ALA A 36 9.81 -1.74 -10.00
N ILE A 37 8.64 -1.16 -9.81
CA ILE A 37 7.49 -1.83 -9.19
C ILE A 37 7.06 -3.03 -10.03
N HIS A 38 6.93 -2.88 -11.35
CA HIS A 38 6.59 -3.98 -12.26
C HIS A 38 7.53 -5.19 -12.08
N LYS A 39 8.83 -4.97 -11.93
CA LYS A 39 9.81 -6.05 -11.70
C LYS A 39 9.53 -6.83 -10.42
N THR A 40 9.10 -6.16 -9.35
CA THR A 40 8.83 -6.79 -8.05
C THR A 40 7.43 -7.40 -7.93
N MET A 41 6.51 -7.09 -8.86
CA MET A 41 5.16 -7.64 -8.86
C MET A 41 5.19 -9.16 -9.06
N ASP A 42 4.43 -9.88 -8.24
CA ASP A 42 4.21 -11.31 -8.40
C ASP A 42 3.37 -11.58 -9.66
N LYS A 43 3.87 -12.47 -10.52
CA LYS A 43 3.20 -12.89 -11.77
C LYS A 43 1.92 -13.68 -11.54
N ASN A 44 1.78 -14.34 -10.39
CA ASN A 44 0.65 -15.21 -10.08
C ASN A 44 -0.56 -14.43 -9.50
N LYS A 45 -0.47 -13.10 -9.37
CA LYS A 45 -1.60 -12.30 -8.88
C LYS A 45 -2.78 -12.34 -9.85
N ALA A 46 -3.98 -12.50 -9.30
CA ALA A 46 -5.23 -12.51 -10.06
C ALA A 46 -5.38 -11.22 -10.89
N SER A 47 -5.82 -11.37 -12.16
CA SER A 47 -6.10 -10.24 -13.05
C SER A 47 -7.39 -9.50 -12.66
N GLY A 48 -7.47 -8.22 -12.97
CA GLY A 48 -8.67 -7.38 -12.81
C GLY A 48 -9.79 -7.72 -13.79
N ILE A 49 -10.68 -6.75 -13.99
CA ILE A 49 -11.82 -6.88 -14.91
C ILE A 49 -11.37 -6.93 -16.37
N ASP A 50 -10.25 -6.31 -16.69
CA ASP A 50 -9.62 -6.25 -18.03
C ASP A 50 -8.89 -7.53 -18.42
N LYS A 51 -8.76 -8.48 -17.50
CA LYS A 51 -8.05 -9.77 -17.68
C LYS A 51 -6.59 -9.59 -18.14
N VAL A 52 -5.98 -8.42 -17.85
CA VAL A 52 -4.56 -8.17 -18.12
C VAL A 52 -3.72 -8.79 -17.01
N THR A 53 -2.81 -9.70 -17.40
CA THR A 53 -1.81 -10.31 -16.51
C THR A 53 -0.49 -9.53 -16.60
N LYS A 54 0.45 -9.84 -15.70
CA LYS A 54 1.80 -9.26 -15.76
C LYS A 54 2.47 -9.53 -17.10
N GLU A 55 2.43 -10.78 -17.56
CA GLU A 55 3.06 -11.21 -18.81
C GLU A 55 2.45 -10.49 -20.03
N LYS A 56 1.14 -10.30 -20.03
CA LYS A 56 0.46 -9.57 -21.10
C LYS A 56 0.82 -8.10 -21.11
N TYR A 57 0.92 -7.46 -19.94
CA TYR A 57 1.32 -6.07 -19.82
C TYR A 57 2.79 -5.85 -20.20
N GLU A 58 3.65 -6.83 -19.91
CA GLU A 58 5.09 -6.81 -20.20
C GLU A 58 5.40 -6.83 -21.71
N GLN A 59 4.52 -7.37 -22.55
CA GLN A 59 4.72 -7.41 -24.00
C GLN A 59 4.94 -6.03 -24.62
N ASN A 60 4.29 -4.99 -24.09
CA ASN A 60 4.44 -3.60 -24.53
C ASN A 60 4.75 -2.68 -23.33
N LEU A 61 5.64 -3.12 -22.43
CA LEU A 61 5.86 -2.48 -21.14
C LEU A 61 6.16 -1.00 -21.24
N GLU A 62 7.13 -0.60 -22.07
CA GLU A 62 7.57 0.81 -22.16
C GLU A 62 6.44 1.70 -22.67
N GLU A 63 5.76 1.32 -23.73
CA GLU A 63 4.61 2.06 -24.29
C GLU A 63 3.46 2.18 -23.27
N ASN A 64 3.16 1.09 -22.55
CA ASN A 64 2.13 1.06 -21.51
C ASN A 64 2.48 2.03 -20.37
N LEU A 65 3.74 2.03 -19.90
CA LEU A 65 4.19 2.89 -18.82
C LEU A 65 4.23 4.36 -19.25
N GLU A 66 4.67 4.67 -20.47
CA GLU A 66 4.66 6.03 -21.02
C GLU A 66 3.23 6.58 -21.12
N ASN A 67 2.32 5.77 -21.64
CA ASN A 67 0.90 6.12 -21.75
C ASN A 67 0.28 6.37 -20.36
N LEU A 68 0.55 5.48 -19.39
CA LEU A 68 0.07 5.61 -18.01
C LEU A 68 0.55 6.91 -17.38
N VAL A 69 1.85 7.18 -17.42
CA VAL A 69 2.44 8.41 -16.85
C VAL A 69 1.89 9.65 -17.54
N LYS A 70 1.72 9.61 -18.87
CA LYS A 70 1.10 10.71 -19.62
C LYS A 70 -0.32 10.99 -19.13
N ARG A 71 -1.18 9.96 -19.02
CA ARG A 71 -2.56 10.10 -18.52
C ARG A 71 -2.61 10.65 -17.09
N MET A 72 -1.69 10.21 -16.22
CA MET A 72 -1.58 10.72 -14.86
C MET A 72 -1.21 12.21 -14.84
N ARG A 73 -0.22 12.62 -15.63
CA ARG A 73 0.25 14.02 -15.70
C ARG A 73 -0.81 15.00 -16.18
N ILE A 74 -1.62 14.61 -17.17
CA ILE A 74 -2.70 15.46 -17.70
C ILE A 74 -4.02 15.30 -16.93
N GLY A 75 -4.05 14.53 -15.85
CA GLY A 75 -5.23 14.32 -15.00
C GLY A 75 -6.34 13.49 -15.66
N SER A 76 -6.05 12.76 -16.74
CA SER A 76 -7.03 11.91 -17.44
C SER A 76 -7.01 10.45 -17.00
N TYR A 77 -6.08 10.05 -16.15
CA TYR A 77 -6.09 8.71 -15.57
C TYR A 77 -7.35 8.49 -14.72
N ARG A 78 -8.01 7.37 -14.97
CA ARG A 78 -9.13 6.87 -14.16
C ARG A 78 -8.90 5.39 -13.90
N PRO A 79 -8.97 4.94 -12.64
CA PRO A 79 -8.86 3.52 -12.32
C PRO A 79 -10.03 2.76 -12.92
N ASN A 80 -9.77 1.52 -13.31
CA ASN A 80 -10.80 0.62 -13.77
C ASN A 80 -11.68 0.15 -12.60
N PRO A 81 -12.95 -0.24 -12.86
CA PRO A 81 -13.77 -0.91 -11.85
C PRO A 81 -13.08 -2.17 -11.32
N THR A 82 -13.12 -2.38 -10.02
CA THR A 82 -12.55 -3.58 -9.40
C THR A 82 -13.42 -4.81 -9.68
N ARG A 83 -12.79 -5.94 -10.01
CA ARG A 83 -13.48 -7.23 -10.14
C ARG A 83 -13.73 -7.81 -8.75
N ARG A 84 -15.01 -7.94 -8.36
CA ARG A 84 -15.39 -8.48 -7.06
C ARG A 84 -15.35 -10.01 -7.07
N VAL A 85 -14.66 -10.58 -6.08
CA VAL A 85 -14.60 -12.02 -5.80
C VAL A 85 -14.97 -12.23 -4.33
N TYR A 86 -15.68 -13.31 -4.04
CA TYR A 86 -16.05 -13.65 -2.67
C TYR A 86 -15.15 -14.76 -2.15
N ILE A 87 -14.54 -14.54 -0.99
CA ILE A 87 -13.71 -15.54 -0.32
C ILE A 87 -14.34 -15.93 1.03
N PRO A 88 -14.28 -17.22 1.43
CA PRO A 88 -14.86 -17.65 2.69
C PRO A 88 -14.16 -16.98 3.88
N LYS A 89 -14.93 -16.61 4.89
CA LYS A 89 -14.41 -16.25 6.21
C LYS A 89 -14.19 -17.51 7.06
N GLU A 90 -13.41 -17.39 8.12
CA GLU A 90 -13.25 -18.47 9.11
C GLU A 90 -14.57 -18.92 9.72
N THR A 91 -15.53 -18.00 9.87
CA THR A 91 -16.88 -18.33 10.31
C THR A 91 -17.64 -19.04 9.19
N LYS A 92 -18.01 -20.29 9.39
CA LYS A 92 -18.74 -21.12 8.41
C LYS A 92 -19.94 -20.38 7.82
N GLY A 93 -20.06 -20.44 6.49
CA GLY A 93 -21.19 -19.86 5.73
C GLY A 93 -21.09 -18.34 5.49
N LYS A 94 -20.09 -17.64 6.01
CA LYS A 94 -19.89 -16.22 5.73
C LYS A 94 -18.82 -16.01 4.65
N MET A 95 -19.11 -15.13 3.70
CA MET A 95 -18.19 -14.73 2.64
C MET A 95 -17.75 -13.28 2.87
N ARG A 96 -16.53 -12.94 2.44
CA ARG A 96 -16.07 -11.56 2.37
C ARG A 96 -15.82 -11.17 0.91
N PRO A 97 -16.28 -10.00 0.48
CA PRO A 97 -15.95 -9.49 -0.84
C PRO A 97 -14.48 -9.08 -0.88
N LEU A 98 -13.82 -9.38 -1.98
CA LEU A 98 -12.48 -8.91 -2.30
C LEU A 98 -12.52 -8.21 -3.65
N GLY A 99 -12.08 -6.95 -3.71
CA GLY A 99 -11.89 -6.19 -4.94
C GLY A 99 -10.53 -6.51 -5.56
N ILE A 100 -10.51 -6.88 -6.83
CA ILE A 100 -9.27 -7.12 -7.57
C ILE A 100 -9.13 -6.02 -8.61
N SER A 101 -8.15 -5.15 -8.43
CA SER A 101 -7.82 -4.06 -9.34
C SER A 101 -7.21 -4.57 -10.64
N SER A 102 -7.27 -3.80 -11.72
CA SER A 102 -6.56 -4.08 -12.97
C SER A 102 -5.04 -4.05 -12.75
N TYR A 103 -4.29 -4.61 -13.69
CA TYR A 103 -2.83 -4.69 -13.53
C TYR A 103 -2.20 -3.29 -13.46
N GLU A 104 -2.64 -2.39 -14.30
CA GLU A 104 -2.15 -1.00 -14.35
C GLU A 104 -2.48 -0.25 -13.04
N ASP A 105 -3.69 -0.44 -12.51
CA ASP A 105 -4.10 0.17 -11.25
C ASP A 105 -3.26 -0.35 -10.08
N LYS A 106 -2.92 -1.64 -10.07
CA LYS A 106 -2.00 -2.21 -9.05
C LYS A 106 -0.61 -1.58 -9.07
N LEU A 107 -0.10 -1.20 -10.24
CA LEU A 107 1.18 -0.46 -10.35
C LEU A 107 1.05 0.91 -9.69
N VAL A 108 -0.03 1.63 -9.96
CA VAL A 108 -0.31 2.96 -9.37
C VAL A 108 -0.52 2.86 -7.87
N GLU A 109 -1.35 1.92 -7.41
CA GLU A 109 -1.60 1.63 -5.98
C GLU A 109 -0.29 1.33 -5.24
N SER A 110 0.58 0.49 -5.84
CA SER A 110 1.89 0.17 -5.26
C SER A 110 2.83 1.37 -5.20
N ALA A 111 2.80 2.23 -6.21
CA ALA A 111 3.60 3.46 -6.22
C ALA A 111 3.13 4.43 -5.13
N ILE A 112 1.82 4.62 -5.00
CA ILE A 112 1.24 5.46 -3.94
C ILE A 112 1.56 4.87 -2.56
N ALA A 113 1.40 3.56 -2.37
CA ALA A 113 1.70 2.90 -1.11
C ALA A 113 3.16 3.11 -0.68
N GLN A 114 4.12 2.97 -1.61
CA GLN A 114 5.53 3.20 -1.31
C GLN A 114 5.83 4.66 -0.90
N ILE A 115 5.16 5.63 -1.52
CA ILE A 115 5.29 7.04 -1.15
C ILE A 115 4.72 7.29 0.24
N LEU A 116 3.51 6.80 0.50
CA LEU A 116 2.83 6.97 1.80
C LEU A 116 3.59 6.27 2.92
N GLU A 117 4.15 5.10 2.67
CA GLU A 117 4.98 4.36 3.62
C GLU A 117 6.17 5.22 4.10
N GLN A 118 6.88 5.90 3.19
CA GLN A 118 7.99 6.78 3.58
C GLN A 118 7.53 7.96 4.45
N ILE A 119 6.31 8.42 4.28
CA ILE A 119 5.77 9.55 5.03
C ILE A 119 5.25 9.14 6.41
N TYR A 120 4.55 8.01 6.47
CA TYR A 120 3.79 7.60 7.66
C TYR A 120 4.54 6.63 8.56
N GLU A 121 5.43 5.77 8.01
CA GLU A 121 6.17 4.80 8.82
C GLU A 121 6.94 5.43 10.00
N PRO A 122 7.62 6.58 9.84
CA PRO A 122 8.28 7.26 10.95
C PRO A 122 7.33 7.88 11.98
N LYS A 123 6.03 8.00 11.66
CA LYS A 123 5.02 8.63 12.52
C LYS A 123 4.19 7.65 13.33
N PHE A 124 4.25 6.36 12.99
CA PHE A 124 3.51 5.35 13.73
C PHE A 124 4.12 5.12 15.11
N TYR A 125 3.26 4.93 16.10
CA TYR A 125 3.67 4.50 17.42
C TYR A 125 4.37 3.13 17.38
N ASN A 126 5.27 2.89 18.31
CA ASN A 126 6.01 1.63 18.41
C ASN A 126 5.07 0.43 18.65
N GLU A 127 3.96 0.66 19.31
CA GLU A 127 2.91 -0.32 19.64
C GLU A 127 1.98 -0.64 18.46
N SER A 128 2.11 0.07 17.33
CA SER A 128 1.37 -0.25 16.11
C SER A 128 2.08 -1.33 15.32
N PHE A 129 1.47 -2.51 15.16
CA PHE A 129 2.08 -3.68 14.51
C PHE A 129 1.43 -4.07 13.19
N GLY A 130 0.15 -3.71 12.98
CA GLY A 130 -0.62 -4.15 11.82
C GLY A 130 -0.14 -3.52 10.51
N PHE A 131 0.04 -4.34 9.48
CA PHE A 131 0.34 -3.93 8.10
C PHE A 131 1.58 -3.03 7.92
N ARG A 132 2.53 -3.10 8.84
CA ARG A 132 3.80 -2.34 8.77
C ARG A 132 4.97 -3.23 8.36
N PRO A 133 5.97 -2.69 7.60
CA PRO A 133 7.17 -3.43 7.26
C PRO A 133 7.94 -3.84 8.51
N ASN A 134 8.49 -5.06 8.49
CA ASN A 134 9.27 -5.64 9.59
C ASN A 134 8.50 -5.79 10.93
N ARG A 135 7.18 -5.66 10.92
CA ARG A 135 6.28 -5.92 12.06
C ARG A 135 5.43 -7.16 11.81
N ASN A 136 5.09 -7.87 12.88
CA ASN A 136 4.25 -9.07 12.78
C ASN A 136 3.43 -9.31 14.06
N CYS A 137 2.46 -10.21 13.97
CA CYS A 137 1.57 -10.53 15.09
C CYS A 137 2.30 -11.13 16.29
N HIS A 138 3.39 -11.88 16.09
CA HIS A 138 4.16 -12.47 17.19
C HIS A 138 4.87 -11.39 18.03
N GLN A 139 5.30 -10.30 17.41
CA GLN A 139 5.85 -9.16 18.14
C GLN A 139 4.77 -8.48 18.97
N ALA A 140 3.57 -8.27 18.43
CA ALA A 140 2.45 -7.70 19.16
C ALA A 140 2.07 -8.55 20.37
N VAL A 141 1.98 -9.87 20.20
CA VAL A 141 1.67 -10.80 21.29
C VAL A 141 2.74 -10.76 22.38
N ARG A 142 4.03 -10.74 22.00
CA ARG A 142 5.13 -10.63 22.98
C ARG A 142 5.05 -9.35 23.80
N GLU A 143 4.77 -8.21 23.16
CA GLU A 143 4.62 -6.93 23.86
C GLU A 143 3.46 -6.98 24.86
N ILE A 144 2.31 -7.56 24.47
CA ILE A 144 1.18 -7.73 25.38
C ILE A 144 1.57 -8.63 26.59
N ILE A 145 2.24 -9.75 26.33
CA ILE A 145 2.69 -10.66 27.41
C ILE A 145 3.61 -9.92 28.38
N GLU A 146 4.58 -9.16 27.86
CA GLU A 146 5.49 -8.38 28.69
C GLU A 146 4.76 -7.33 29.53
N MET A 147 3.80 -6.62 28.93
CA MET A 147 2.98 -5.64 29.66
C MET A 147 2.17 -6.29 30.79
N VAL A 148 1.57 -7.45 30.54
CA VAL A 148 0.74 -8.15 31.54
C VAL A 148 1.59 -8.75 32.64
N GLN A 149 2.75 -9.32 32.33
CA GLN A 149 3.61 -10.00 33.30
C GLN A 149 4.47 -9.07 34.14
N HIS A 150 4.96 -7.97 33.54
CA HIS A 150 5.97 -7.12 34.19
C HIS A 150 5.47 -5.73 34.55
N ARG A 151 4.34 -5.29 33.99
CA ARG A 151 3.71 -4.01 34.34
C ARG A 151 2.46 -4.29 35.20
N LYS A 152 2.10 -3.35 36.07
CA LYS A 152 0.90 -3.47 36.93
C LYS A 152 -0.36 -3.23 36.08
N THR A 153 -0.69 -4.21 35.21
CA THR A 153 -1.85 -4.15 34.31
C THR A 153 -3.01 -4.89 34.97
N ASN A 154 -4.10 -4.18 35.29
CA ASN A 154 -5.30 -4.74 35.90
C ASN A 154 -6.44 -4.95 34.92
N TYR A 155 -6.43 -4.23 33.80
CA TYR A 155 -7.53 -4.26 32.81
C TYR A 155 -6.96 -4.27 31.39
N VAL A 156 -7.66 -4.98 30.50
CA VAL A 156 -7.44 -4.95 29.05
C VAL A 156 -8.71 -4.48 28.40
N VAL A 157 -8.64 -3.45 27.56
CA VAL A 157 -9.77 -2.96 26.76
C VAL A 157 -9.51 -3.30 25.33
N GLU A 158 -10.45 -4.04 24.71
CA GLU A 158 -10.44 -4.33 23.28
C GLU A 158 -11.44 -3.39 22.57
N ALA A 159 -11.00 -2.75 21.48
CA ALA A 159 -11.83 -1.89 20.67
C ALA A 159 -11.58 -2.16 19.20
N ASP A 160 -12.67 -2.25 18.40
CA ASP A 160 -12.63 -2.42 16.96
C ASP A 160 -13.63 -1.50 16.26
N ILE A 161 -13.25 -0.97 15.10
CA ILE A 161 -14.11 -0.07 14.32
C ILE A 161 -14.91 -0.90 13.32
N ARG A 162 -16.21 -0.99 13.55
CA ARG A 162 -17.11 -1.73 12.66
C ARG A 162 -17.15 -1.13 11.27
N GLY A 163 -16.82 -1.94 10.27
CA GLY A 163 -16.92 -1.55 8.85
C GLY A 163 -16.07 -0.34 8.49
N PHE A 164 -14.84 -0.22 9.04
CA PHE A 164 -13.97 0.93 8.84
C PHE A 164 -13.80 1.30 7.35
N PHE A 165 -13.44 0.33 6.49
CA PHE A 165 -13.23 0.59 5.07
C PHE A 165 -14.50 0.88 4.27
N ASP A 166 -15.68 0.50 4.79
CA ASP A 166 -16.96 0.79 4.15
C ASP A 166 -17.46 2.21 4.49
N ASN A 167 -16.84 2.87 5.49
CA ASN A 167 -17.27 4.17 6.02
C ASN A 167 -16.21 5.28 5.91
N VAL A 168 -15.13 5.05 5.17
CA VAL A 168 -14.06 6.04 4.90
C VAL A 168 -14.31 6.77 3.60
#